data_1ec6cf70d81808d234c77f243f4f1720
#
_entry.id   1ec6cf70d81808d234c77f243f4f1720
#
_cell.length_a   1.000
_cell.length_b   1.000
_cell.length_c   1.000
_cell.angle_alpha   90.00
_cell.angle_beta   90.00
_cell.angle_gamma   90.00
#
_symmetry.space_group_name_H-M   'P 1'
#
loop_
_entity.id
_entity.type
_entity.pdbx_description
1 polymer ?
#
loop_
_entity_poly.entity_id
_entity_poly.type
_entity_poly.pdbx_seq_one_letter_code
_entity_poly.pdbx_strand_id
1 'polypeptide(L)'
;NPPTHGGTVVAAVLNSPELRATWETELGEMRDRIKLMRNLLVSKLKAAGIERDFSFVNTQRGMFSYSGLTSEQVDRLRNEFGIYAVGTGRICVAALNNKNIDYVADAIAKVLK
;
A
#
# COMPACT_ATOMS: atom_id res chain seq x y z
N ASN A 1 -26.04 -15.73 5.97
CA ASN A 1 -26.02 -16.54 4.76
C ASN A 1 -24.97 -16.03 3.78
N PRO A 2 -23.91 -16.81 3.54
CA PRO A 2 -22.93 -16.43 2.53
C PRO A 2 -23.57 -16.42 1.13
N PRO A 3 -23.20 -15.47 0.25
CA PRO A 3 -23.74 -15.41 -1.09
C PRO A 3 -23.35 -16.66 -1.90
N THR A 4 -24.31 -17.29 -2.52
CA THR A 4 -24.12 -18.55 -3.28
C THR A 4 -23.13 -18.38 -4.42
N HIS A 5 -23.22 -17.29 -5.18
CA HIS A 5 -22.32 -17.02 -6.31
C HIS A 5 -20.86 -16.91 -5.87
N GLY A 6 -20.58 -16.09 -4.87
CA GLY A 6 -19.21 -15.92 -4.34
C GLY A 6 -18.63 -17.21 -3.79
N GLY A 7 -19.41 -17.97 -3.03
CA GLY A 7 -19.02 -19.28 -2.51
C GLY A 7 -18.72 -20.29 -3.62
N THR A 8 -19.52 -20.30 -4.67
CA THR A 8 -19.31 -21.17 -5.85
C THR A 8 -18.03 -20.83 -6.59
N VAL A 9 -17.70 -19.54 -6.76
CA VAL A 9 -16.45 -19.09 -7.39
C VAL A 9 -15.25 -19.57 -6.58
N VAL A 10 -15.26 -19.35 -5.27
CA VAL A 10 -14.18 -19.80 -4.37
C VAL A 10 -14.01 -21.32 -4.44
N ALA A 11 -15.11 -22.08 -4.36
CA ALA A 11 -15.06 -23.53 -4.45
C ALA A 11 -14.51 -24.00 -5.82
N ALA A 12 -14.90 -23.36 -6.91
CA ALA A 12 -14.38 -23.69 -8.25
C ALA A 12 -12.86 -23.49 -8.34
N VAL A 13 -12.35 -22.39 -7.81
CA VAL A 13 -10.90 -22.10 -7.81
C VAL A 13 -10.15 -23.09 -6.94
N LEU A 14 -10.60 -23.34 -5.71
CA LEU A 14 -9.89 -24.19 -4.77
C LEU A 14 -9.93 -25.68 -5.13
N ASN A 15 -10.98 -26.13 -5.82
CA ASN A 15 -11.12 -27.54 -6.24
C ASN A 15 -10.49 -27.83 -7.61
N SER A 16 -10.06 -26.83 -8.36
CA SER A 16 -9.32 -27.00 -9.61
C SER A 16 -7.84 -26.81 -9.38
N PRO A 17 -6.99 -27.85 -9.53
CA PRO A 17 -5.54 -27.69 -9.36
C PRO A 17 -4.93 -26.60 -10.23
N GLU A 18 -5.40 -26.45 -11.46
CA GLU A 18 -4.94 -25.44 -12.41
C GLU A 18 -5.33 -24.02 -11.97
N LEU A 19 -6.60 -23.80 -11.63
CA LEU A 19 -7.08 -22.49 -11.17
C LEU A 19 -6.45 -22.10 -9.83
N ARG A 20 -6.31 -23.07 -8.93
CA ARG A 20 -5.63 -22.85 -7.64
C ARG A 20 -4.18 -22.42 -7.83
N ALA A 21 -3.43 -23.07 -8.73
CA ALA A 21 -2.05 -22.70 -9.02
C ALA A 21 -1.94 -21.28 -9.58
N THR A 22 -2.83 -20.90 -10.49
CA THR A 22 -2.93 -19.53 -11.01
C THR A 22 -3.22 -18.52 -9.90
N TRP A 23 -4.19 -18.81 -9.04
CA TRP A 23 -4.52 -17.96 -7.90
C TRP A 23 -3.36 -17.78 -6.93
N GLU A 24 -2.65 -18.86 -6.58
CA GLU A 24 -1.50 -18.79 -5.68
C GLU A 24 -0.36 -17.95 -6.27
N THR A 25 -0.10 -18.07 -7.58
CA THR A 25 0.91 -17.29 -8.29
C THR A 25 0.56 -15.80 -8.31
N GLU A 26 -0.65 -15.46 -8.70
CA GLU A 26 -1.11 -14.06 -8.75
C GLU A 26 -1.16 -13.41 -7.36
N LEU A 27 -1.61 -14.15 -6.35
CA LEU A 27 -1.60 -13.69 -4.96
C LEU A 27 -0.17 -13.42 -4.47
N GLY A 28 0.77 -14.30 -4.83
CA GLY A 28 2.19 -14.13 -4.54
C GLY A 28 2.76 -12.85 -5.17
N GLU A 29 2.44 -12.58 -6.43
CA GLU A 29 2.85 -11.37 -7.14
C GLU A 29 2.29 -10.10 -6.48
N MET A 30 1.02 -10.10 -6.09
CA MET A 30 0.41 -8.97 -5.36
C MET A 30 1.10 -8.73 -4.01
N ARG A 31 1.36 -9.79 -3.25
CA ARG A 31 2.07 -9.71 -1.98
C ARG A 31 3.47 -9.15 -2.13
N ASP A 32 4.23 -9.64 -3.10
CA ASP A 32 5.60 -9.22 -3.35
C ASP A 32 5.65 -7.76 -3.82
N ARG A 33 4.68 -7.32 -4.62
CA ARG A 33 4.55 -5.91 -5.01
C ARG A 33 4.28 -5.01 -3.80
N ILE A 34 3.40 -5.40 -2.90
CA ILE A 34 3.13 -4.62 -1.69
C ILE A 34 4.39 -4.48 -0.82
N LYS A 35 5.14 -5.57 -0.64
CA LYS A 35 6.41 -5.53 0.08
C LYS A 35 7.43 -4.62 -0.59
N LEU A 36 7.53 -4.68 -1.92
CA LEU A 36 8.39 -3.80 -2.69
C LEU A 36 8.00 -2.33 -2.52
N MET A 37 6.71 -2.00 -2.59
CA MET A 37 6.25 -0.63 -2.41
C MET A 37 6.54 -0.09 -1.01
N ARG A 38 6.44 -0.90 0.03
CA ARG A 38 6.85 -0.52 1.39
C ARG A 38 8.33 -0.15 1.44
N ASN A 39 9.18 -1.01 0.91
CA ASN A 39 10.63 -0.78 0.86
C ASN A 39 10.99 0.46 0.05
N LEU A 40 10.36 0.65 -1.11
CA LEU A 40 10.58 1.81 -1.96
C LEU A 40 10.13 3.11 -1.28
N LEU A 41 8.99 3.12 -0.62
CA LEU A 41 8.51 4.29 0.10
C LEU A 41 9.53 4.71 1.18
N VAL A 42 9.98 3.78 2.00
CA VAL A 42 10.96 4.04 3.07
C VAL A 42 12.28 4.56 2.49
N SER A 43 12.82 3.90 1.46
CA SER A 43 14.09 4.30 0.85
C SER A 43 14.01 5.65 0.14
N LYS A 44 12.89 5.95 -0.52
CA LYS A 44 12.70 7.25 -1.21
C LYS A 44 12.53 8.40 -0.22
N LEU A 45 11.83 8.20 0.89
CA LEU A 45 11.74 9.19 1.96
C LEU A 45 13.12 9.48 2.58
N LYS A 46 13.91 8.44 2.81
CA LYS A 46 15.29 8.59 3.30
C LYS A 46 16.16 9.36 2.30
N ALA A 47 16.07 9.00 1.02
CA ALA A 47 16.80 9.68 -0.05
C ALA A 47 16.38 11.17 -0.21
N ALA A 48 15.14 11.51 0.11
CA ALA A 48 14.63 12.88 0.12
C ALA A 48 15.10 13.70 1.33
N GLY A 49 15.93 13.14 2.20
CA GLY A 49 16.49 13.82 3.36
C GLY A 49 15.55 13.92 4.55
N ILE A 50 14.56 13.02 4.63
CA ILE A 50 13.69 12.92 5.80
C ILE A 50 14.44 12.19 6.90
N GLU A 51 14.72 12.89 8.00
CA GLU A 51 15.46 12.33 9.14
C GLU A 51 14.62 11.38 9.98
N ARG A 52 13.29 11.59 10.01
CA ARG A 52 12.37 10.71 10.71
C ARG A 52 12.47 9.29 10.17
N ASP A 53 12.58 8.32 11.07
CA ASP A 53 12.63 6.91 10.73
C ASP A 53 11.24 6.38 10.31
N PHE A 54 11.10 5.93 9.07
CA PHE A 54 9.92 5.27 8.52
C PHE A 54 10.07 3.76 8.39
N SER A 55 11.12 3.15 8.94
CA SER A 55 11.37 1.70 8.84
C SER A 55 10.22 0.85 9.38
N PHE A 56 9.40 1.40 10.29
CA PHE A 56 8.21 0.72 10.81
C PHE A 56 7.21 0.34 9.71
N VAL A 57 7.19 1.05 8.58
CA VAL A 57 6.35 0.70 7.43
C VAL A 57 6.70 -0.67 6.87
N ASN A 58 7.98 -1.05 6.91
CA ASN A 58 8.46 -2.36 6.42
C ASN A 58 8.05 -3.52 7.31
N THR A 59 7.79 -3.27 8.60
CA THR A 59 7.39 -4.31 9.56
C THR A 59 5.88 -4.49 9.66
N GLN A 60 5.11 -3.51 9.18
CA GLN A 60 3.65 -3.61 9.12
C GLN A 60 3.21 -4.59 8.04
N ARG A 61 2.03 -5.15 8.18
CA ARG A 61 1.50 -6.19 7.30
C ARG A 61 0.17 -5.78 6.69
N GLY A 62 -0.18 -6.45 5.58
CA GLY A 62 -1.43 -6.22 4.87
C GLY A 62 -1.35 -5.08 3.86
N MET A 63 -2.49 -4.73 3.31
CA MET A 63 -2.61 -3.73 2.25
C MET A 63 -2.58 -2.28 2.76
N PHE A 64 -2.81 -2.07 4.03
CA PHE A 64 -2.79 -0.75 4.67
C PHE A 64 -1.56 -0.57 5.54
N SER A 65 -1.16 0.68 5.73
CA SER A 65 -0.08 1.04 6.64
C SER A 65 -0.43 2.30 7.41
N TYR A 66 -0.01 2.36 8.67
CA TYR A 66 -0.01 3.59 9.44
C TYR A 66 1.23 4.40 9.11
N SER A 67 1.06 5.62 8.65
CA SER A 67 2.19 6.47 8.23
C SER A 67 2.74 7.35 9.34
N GLY A 68 1.95 7.58 10.38
CA GLY A 68 2.29 8.53 11.43
C GLY A 68 2.20 10.00 11.00
N LEU A 69 1.62 10.28 9.83
CA LEU A 69 1.33 11.65 9.41
C LEU A 69 0.23 12.25 10.29
N THR A 70 0.35 13.55 10.58
CA THR A 70 -0.70 14.28 11.28
C THR A 70 -1.90 14.54 10.36
N SER A 71 -3.06 14.84 10.95
CA SER A 71 -4.25 15.19 10.19
C SER A 71 -4.00 16.38 9.25
N GLU A 72 -3.26 17.38 9.71
CA GLU A 72 -2.89 18.55 8.91
C GLU A 72 -2.01 18.18 7.73
N GLN A 73 -1.04 17.27 7.91
CA GLN A 73 -0.21 16.77 6.83
C GLN A 73 -1.00 15.96 5.81
N VAL A 74 -1.97 15.16 6.27
CA VAL A 74 -2.90 14.43 5.39
C VAL A 74 -3.77 15.41 4.59
N ASP A 75 -4.27 16.47 5.22
CA ASP A 75 -5.05 17.51 4.52
C ASP A 75 -4.21 18.22 3.47
N ARG A 76 -2.94 18.50 3.74
CA ARG A 76 -2.01 19.05 2.75
C ARG A 76 -1.77 18.08 1.59
N LEU A 77 -1.60 16.79 1.84
CA LEU A 77 -1.50 15.78 0.77
C LEU A 77 -2.69 15.84 -0.17
N ARG A 78 -3.90 15.97 0.37
CA ARG A 78 -5.13 16.06 -0.41
C ARG A 78 -5.21 17.38 -1.19
N ASN A 79 -5.02 18.49 -0.52
CA ASN A 79 -5.29 19.82 -1.08
C ASN A 79 -4.20 20.29 -2.05
N GLU A 80 -2.93 19.98 -1.75
CA GLU A 80 -1.77 20.41 -2.54
C GLU A 80 -1.37 19.40 -3.62
N PHE A 81 -1.58 18.10 -3.36
CA PHE A 81 -1.06 17.03 -4.20
C PHE A 81 -2.11 16.06 -4.75
N GLY A 82 -3.37 16.18 -4.36
CA GLY A 82 -4.45 15.30 -4.80
C GLY A 82 -4.29 13.86 -4.31
N ILE A 83 -3.58 13.65 -3.20
CA ILE A 83 -3.36 12.34 -2.60
C ILE A 83 -4.30 12.17 -1.42
N TYR A 84 -5.14 11.14 -1.49
CA TYR A 84 -6.17 10.86 -0.50
C TYR A 84 -5.72 9.78 0.46
N ALA A 85 -5.50 10.14 1.70
CA ALA A 85 -5.23 9.26 2.82
C ALA A 85 -6.29 9.47 3.91
N VAL A 86 -6.37 8.54 4.86
CA VAL A 86 -7.28 8.71 6.00
C VAL A 86 -6.66 9.69 7.00
N GLY A 87 -7.48 10.60 7.55
CA GLY A 87 -7.03 11.65 8.47
C GLY A 87 -6.26 11.17 9.70
N THR A 88 -6.39 9.89 10.05
CA THR A 88 -5.63 9.24 11.12
C THR A 88 -4.19 8.86 10.71
N GLY A 89 -3.80 9.09 9.46
CA GLY A 89 -2.48 8.72 8.93
C GLY A 89 -2.42 7.33 8.29
N ARG A 90 -3.55 6.64 8.13
CA ARG A 90 -3.59 5.35 7.41
C ARG A 90 -3.53 5.57 5.92
N ILE A 91 -2.63 4.84 5.26
CA ILE A 91 -2.46 4.84 3.81
C ILE A 91 -2.70 3.44 3.24
N CYS A 92 -3.12 3.38 1.97
CA CYS A 92 -3.26 2.12 1.23
C CYS A 92 -1.99 1.84 0.43
N VAL A 93 -1.12 0.98 0.94
CA VAL A 93 0.13 0.60 0.26
C VAL A 93 -0.16 -0.17 -1.04
N ALA A 94 -1.26 -0.92 -1.07
CA ALA A 94 -1.68 -1.64 -2.28
C ALA A 94 -2.04 -0.72 -3.46
N ALA A 95 -2.34 0.56 -3.20
CA ALA A 95 -2.57 1.56 -4.25
C ALA A 95 -1.28 2.13 -4.85
N LEU A 96 -0.13 1.90 -4.22
CA LEU A 96 1.18 2.30 -4.73
C LEU A 96 1.62 1.36 -5.86
N ASN A 97 2.27 1.93 -6.86
CA ASN A 97 2.83 1.21 -8.00
C ASN A 97 4.03 1.97 -8.58
N ASN A 98 4.70 1.38 -9.56
CA ASN A 98 5.90 1.97 -10.17
C ASN A 98 5.65 3.33 -10.84
N LYS A 99 4.40 3.66 -11.19
CA LYS A 99 4.05 4.92 -11.85
C LYS A 99 3.81 6.07 -10.86
N ASN A 100 3.38 5.75 -9.63
CA ASN A 100 3.01 6.78 -8.66
C ASN A 100 3.91 6.85 -7.43
N ILE A 101 4.76 5.87 -7.17
CA ILE A 101 5.56 5.80 -5.94
C ILE A 101 6.49 7.02 -5.78
N ASP A 102 7.09 7.49 -6.85
CA ASP A 102 7.98 8.67 -6.80
C ASP A 102 7.21 9.93 -6.44
N TYR A 103 6.07 10.14 -7.08
CA TYR A 103 5.20 11.28 -6.81
C TYR A 103 4.70 11.28 -5.36
N VAL A 104 4.24 10.13 -4.89
CA VAL A 104 3.72 9.99 -3.51
C VAL A 104 4.82 10.22 -2.48
N ALA A 105 5.99 9.63 -2.68
CA ALA A 105 7.13 9.80 -1.77
C ALA A 105 7.60 11.27 -1.72
N ASP A 106 7.67 11.94 -2.86
CA ASP A 106 8.03 13.36 -2.94
C ASP A 106 6.99 14.24 -2.22
N ALA A 107 5.70 13.99 -2.43
CA ALA A 107 4.63 14.71 -1.76
C ALA A 107 4.67 14.51 -0.24
N ILE A 108 4.87 13.29 0.23
CA ILE A 108 5.00 13.00 1.67
C ILE A 108 6.22 13.73 2.24
N ALA A 109 7.36 13.69 1.54
CA ALA A 109 8.56 14.42 1.98
C ALA A 109 8.31 15.93 2.10
N LYS A 110 7.55 16.52 1.17
CA LYS A 110 7.20 17.95 1.21
C LYS A 110 6.31 18.32 2.37
N VAL A 111 5.33 17.50 2.74
CA VAL A 111 4.46 17.80 3.88
C VAL A 111 5.12 17.52 5.24
N LEU A 112 6.21 16.74 5.26
CA LEU A 112 7.01 16.48 6.46
C LEU A 112 8.02 17.59 6.75
N LYS A 113 8.45 18.34 5.75
CA LYS A 113 9.33 19.50 5.86
C LYS A 113 8.54 20.75 6.22
#